data_7e3f1f6ea43e3239c5974058362a05c2
#
_entry.id   7e3f1f6ea43e3239c5974058362a05c2
#
_cell.length_a   1.000
_cell.length_b   1.000
_cell.length_c   1.000
_cell.angle_alpha   90.00
_cell.angle_beta   90.00
_cell.angle_gamma   90.00
#
_symmetry.space_group_name_H-M   'P 1'
#
loop_
_entity.id
_entity.type
_entity.pdbx_description
1 polymer ?
#
loop_
_entity_poly.entity_id
_entity_poly.type
_entity_poly.pdbx_seq_one_letter_code
_entity_poly.pdbx_strand_id
1 'polypeptide(L)'
;LDPYQVYRHKKGVRTANQHFQAAGKKLNSPFIMNKVEIDSHILDVIVLDDNTMEQIGRPILTCAIDVFSRCIVGWDLSVLPPNIDNTINLLKDMFTRPKKNLPGGIPSYIIPDNGVEFKNNTLSHICENRKITILPSQKYNPNNKPHIERFFFFFFFCCTNI
;
A
#
# COMPACT_ATOMS: atom_id res chain seq x y z
N LEU A 1 2.05 -26.95 28.01
CA LEU A 1 1.39 -25.60 28.01
C LEU A 1 1.66 -24.94 26.68
N ASP A 2 0.63 -24.42 26.03
CA ASP A 2 0.76 -23.69 24.77
C ASP A 2 1.67 -22.45 24.94
N PRO A 3 2.75 -22.31 24.16
CA PRO A 3 3.68 -21.19 24.26
C PRO A 3 3.01 -19.82 24.18
N TYR A 4 1.94 -19.70 23.39
CA TYR A 4 1.15 -18.49 23.29
C TYR A 4 0.47 -18.12 24.61
N GLN A 5 -0.15 -19.10 25.29
CA GLN A 5 -0.82 -18.85 26.56
C GLN A 5 0.17 -18.42 27.66
N VAL A 6 1.34 -19.04 27.69
CA VAL A 6 2.43 -18.68 28.64
C VAL A 6 2.90 -17.25 28.38
N TYR A 7 3.12 -16.88 27.13
CA TYR A 7 3.59 -15.55 26.76
C TYR A 7 2.53 -14.49 27.02
N ARG A 8 1.26 -14.81 26.71
CA ARG A 8 0.10 -13.97 26.99
C ARG A 8 -0.03 -13.61 28.47
N HIS A 9 0.14 -14.59 29.36
CA HIS A 9 0.12 -14.35 30.81
C HIS A 9 1.27 -13.47 31.29
N LYS A 10 2.46 -13.62 30.71
CA LYS A 10 3.66 -12.87 31.13
C LYS A 10 3.73 -11.44 30.56
N LYS A 11 3.30 -11.22 29.34
CA LYS A 11 3.53 -9.97 28.59
C LYS A 11 2.24 -9.25 28.14
N GLY A 12 1.09 -9.85 28.43
CA GLY A 12 -0.21 -9.33 28.04
C GLY A 12 -0.64 -9.74 26.62
N VAL A 13 -1.94 -9.63 26.37
CA VAL A 13 -2.58 -10.09 25.12
C VAL A 13 -2.00 -9.38 23.89
N ARG A 14 -1.81 -8.05 23.96
CA ARG A 14 -1.33 -7.25 22.84
C ARG A 14 0.09 -7.67 22.41
N THR A 15 1.00 -7.82 23.37
CA THR A 15 2.40 -8.19 23.11
C THR A 15 2.50 -9.66 22.66
N ALA A 16 1.67 -10.55 23.22
CA ALA A 16 1.59 -11.94 22.77
C ALA A 16 1.11 -12.02 21.31
N ASN A 17 0.05 -11.29 20.97
CA ASN A 17 -0.43 -11.24 19.60
C ASN A 17 0.64 -10.73 18.64
N GLN A 18 1.34 -9.66 18.96
CA GLN A 18 2.44 -9.15 18.13
C GLN A 18 3.56 -10.18 17.96
N HIS A 19 3.98 -10.85 19.03
CA HIS A 19 5.07 -11.83 19.01
C HIS A 19 4.72 -13.09 18.19
N PHE A 20 3.51 -13.61 18.37
CA PHE A 20 3.07 -14.84 17.70
C PHE A 20 2.44 -14.56 16.31
N GLN A 21 1.93 -13.35 16.05
CA GLN A 21 1.48 -12.94 14.71
C GLN A 21 2.66 -12.65 13.77
N ALA A 22 3.81 -12.22 14.29
CA ALA A 22 5.04 -12.11 13.47
C ALA A 22 5.46 -13.46 12.88
N ALA A 23 5.06 -14.58 13.50
CA ALA A 23 5.21 -15.95 12.97
C ALA A 23 4.00 -16.41 12.12
N GLY A 24 2.90 -15.61 12.07
CA GLY A 24 1.65 -15.97 11.42
C GLY A 24 1.62 -15.63 9.93
N LYS A 25 1.17 -16.60 9.15
CA LYS A 25 0.81 -16.64 7.73
C LYS A 25 1.36 -15.47 6.91
N LYS A 26 2.60 -15.62 6.42
CA LYS A 26 3.12 -14.89 5.28
C LYS A 26 2.01 -14.79 4.22
N LEU A 27 1.67 -13.58 3.78
CA LEU A 27 0.82 -13.38 2.61
C LEU A 27 1.48 -14.11 1.44
N ASN A 28 1.09 -15.38 1.24
CA ASN A 28 1.71 -16.21 0.23
C ASN A 28 1.19 -15.73 -1.13
N SER A 29 2.08 -15.17 -1.93
CA SER A 29 1.84 -14.77 -3.31
C SER A 29 2.67 -15.69 -4.18
N PRO A 30 2.06 -16.65 -4.89
CA PRO A 30 2.82 -17.69 -5.60
C PRO A 30 3.48 -17.21 -6.90
N PHE A 31 3.05 -16.07 -7.46
CA PHE A 31 3.57 -15.50 -8.71
C PHE A 31 3.41 -13.98 -8.74
N ILE A 32 4.08 -13.36 -9.70
CA ILE A 32 4.01 -11.89 -9.93
C ILE A 32 2.58 -11.45 -10.24
N MET A 33 2.20 -10.26 -9.76
CA MET A 33 0.85 -9.69 -9.93
C MET A 33 -0.27 -10.57 -9.34
N ASN A 34 0.05 -11.54 -8.48
CA ASN A 34 -0.97 -12.27 -7.74
C ASN A 34 -1.63 -11.39 -6.69
N LYS A 35 -0.81 -10.70 -5.86
CA LYS A 35 -1.28 -9.77 -4.83
C LYS A 35 -0.50 -8.48 -4.87
N VAL A 36 -1.20 -7.37 -4.84
CA VAL A 36 -0.62 -6.02 -4.83
C VAL A 36 -1.11 -5.28 -3.58
N GLU A 37 -0.18 -4.80 -2.78
CA GLU A 37 -0.45 -3.91 -1.64
C GLU A 37 -0.46 -2.47 -2.15
N ILE A 38 -1.47 -1.67 -1.74
CA ILE A 38 -1.58 -0.24 -2.05
C ILE A 38 -1.64 0.54 -0.75
N ASP A 39 -0.86 1.62 -0.68
CA ASP A 39 -0.82 2.52 0.46
C ASP A 39 -0.45 3.93 0.04
N SER A 40 -0.84 4.93 0.84
CA SER A 40 -0.56 6.35 0.60
C SER A 40 0.21 6.94 1.77
N HIS A 41 1.19 7.79 1.47
CA HIS A 41 1.99 8.46 2.48
C HIS A 41 2.25 9.92 2.13
N ILE A 42 2.16 10.81 3.12
CA ILE A 42 2.48 12.23 2.98
C ILE A 42 4.00 12.38 3.00
N LEU A 43 4.56 12.97 1.95
CA LEU A 43 6.01 13.25 1.90
C LEU A 43 6.34 14.44 2.79
N ASP A 44 7.48 14.36 3.48
CA ASP A 44 7.95 15.43 4.36
C ASP A 44 8.74 16.51 3.60
N VAL A 45 8.13 16.96 2.50
CA VAL A 45 8.63 18.07 1.68
C VAL A 45 7.49 19.04 1.41
N ILE A 46 7.83 20.31 1.16
CA ILE A 46 6.88 21.35 0.79
C ILE A 46 7.07 21.68 -0.68
N VAL A 47 5.99 21.64 -1.45
CA VAL A 47 5.99 22.04 -2.86
C VAL A 47 5.60 23.50 -2.95
N LEU A 48 6.35 24.27 -3.76
CA LEU A 48 6.08 25.67 -4.08
C LEU A 48 5.57 25.77 -5.51
N ASP A 49 4.76 26.78 -5.78
CA ASP A 49 4.40 27.17 -7.15
C ASP A 49 5.60 27.85 -7.81
N ASP A 50 5.96 27.43 -9.03
CA ASP A 50 7.12 27.93 -9.76
C ASP A 50 7.03 29.42 -10.12
N ASN A 51 5.83 30.00 -10.21
CA ASN A 51 5.60 31.37 -10.63
C ASN A 51 5.41 32.31 -9.43
N THR A 52 4.64 31.87 -8.43
CA THR A 52 4.29 32.72 -7.28
C THR A 52 5.18 32.48 -6.08
N MET A 53 5.94 31.34 -6.05
CA MET A 53 6.72 30.87 -4.90
C MET A 53 5.88 30.63 -3.66
N GLU A 54 4.57 30.57 -3.80
CA GLU A 54 3.67 30.25 -2.71
C GLU A 54 3.65 28.75 -2.41
N GLN A 55 3.41 28.40 -1.16
CA GLN A 55 3.32 27.00 -0.74
C GLN A 55 2.03 26.36 -1.25
N ILE A 56 2.14 25.35 -2.12
CA ILE A 56 1.03 24.54 -2.59
C ILE A 56 0.62 23.53 -1.52
N GLY A 57 1.59 22.89 -0.86
CA GLY A 57 1.35 21.90 0.19
C GLY A 57 2.37 20.79 0.23
N ARG A 58 2.05 19.74 0.99
CA ARG A 58 2.85 18.50 1.06
C ARG A 58 2.29 17.47 0.09
N PRO A 59 3.12 16.92 -0.80
CA PRO A 59 2.65 15.90 -1.73
C PRO A 59 2.37 14.58 -1.02
N ILE A 60 1.39 13.87 -1.56
CA ILE A 60 0.98 12.53 -1.11
C ILE A 60 1.39 11.54 -2.20
N LEU A 61 2.26 10.61 -1.82
CA LEU A 61 2.69 9.53 -2.69
C LEU A 61 1.83 8.30 -2.40
N THR A 62 1.09 7.85 -3.41
CA THR A 62 0.35 6.57 -3.38
C THR A 62 1.14 5.56 -4.20
N CYS A 63 1.49 4.43 -3.61
CA CYS A 63 2.27 3.37 -4.25
C CYS A 63 1.53 2.04 -4.26
N ALA A 64 1.81 1.23 -5.29
CA ALA A 64 1.41 -0.15 -5.41
C ALA A 64 2.64 -1.06 -5.49
N ILE A 65 2.74 -2.03 -4.59
CA ILE A 65 3.85 -3.00 -4.54
C ILE A 65 3.34 -4.40 -4.76
N ASP A 66 3.95 -5.12 -5.71
CA ASP A 66 3.71 -6.55 -5.89
C ASP A 66 4.31 -7.36 -4.74
N VAL A 67 3.48 -8.17 -4.09
CA VAL A 67 3.87 -8.97 -2.91
C VAL A 67 4.91 -10.05 -3.25
N PHE A 68 4.92 -10.56 -4.46
CA PHE A 68 5.87 -11.60 -4.88
C PHE A 68 7.26 -11.01 -5.20
N SER A 69 7.31 -10.07 -6.14
CA SER A 69 8.57 -9.50 -6.65
C SER A 69 9.13 -8.37 -5.79
N ARG A 70 8.31 -7.73 -4.96
CA ARG A 70 8.63 -6.52 -4.18
C ARG A 70 8.87 -5.27 -5.04
N CYS A 71 8.57 -5.35 -6.32
CA CYS A 71 8.68 -4.23 -7.23
C CYS A 71 7.52 -3.26 -7.05
N ILE A 72 7.80 -1.96 -7.23
CA ILE A 72 6.76 -0.94 -7.40
C ILE A 72 6.14 -1.18 -8.78
N VAL A 73 4.84 -1.47 -8.80
CA VAL A 73 4.08 -1.77 -10.00
C VAL A 73 3.13 -0.65 -10.42
N GLY A 74 3.01 0.39 -9.61
CA GLY A 74 2.27 1.61 -9.90
C GLY A 74 2.52 2.68 -8.86
N TRP A 75 2.35 3.96 -9.24
CA TRP A 75 2.39 5.08 -8.30
C TRP A 75 1.57 6.26 -8.83
N ASP A 76 1.16 7.12 -7.92
CA ASP A 76 0.56 8.43 -8.19
C ASP A 76 1.08 9.44 -7.17
N LEU A 77 1.30 10.68 -7.59
CA LEU A 77 1.76 11.77 -6.75
C LEU A 77 0.80 12.94 -6.87
N SER A 78 0.25 13.39 -5.76
CA SER A 78 -0.71 14.50 -5.71
C SER A 78 -0.43 15.42 -4.54
N VAL A 79 -0.65 16.72 -4.71
CA VAL A 79 -0.66 17.70 -3.61
C VAL A 79 -2.06 17.90 -3.01
N LEU A 80 -3.08 17.31 -3.63
CA LEU A 80 -4.45 17.31 -3.13
C LEU A 80 -4.68 16.15 -2.16
N PRO A 81 -5.63 16.30 -1.22
CA PRO A 81 -6.02 15.19 -0.35
C PRO A 81 -6.35 13.92 -1.13
N PRO A 82 -6.08 12.72 -0.56
CA PRO A 82 -6.38 11.46 -1.23
C PRO A 82 -7.85 11.41 -1.66
N ASN A 83 -8.05 11.13 -2.93
CA ASN A 83 -9.37 10.99 -3.53
C ASN A 83 -9.40 9.81 -4.50
N ILE A 84 -10.57 9.54 -5.07
CA ILE A 84 -10.73 8.43 -6.00
C ILE A 84 -9.87 8.58 -7.27
N ASP A 85 -9.63 9.81 -7.73
CA ASP A 85 -8.86 10.07 -8.94
C ASP A 85 -7.40 9.62 -8.78
N ASN A 86 -6.81 9.82 -7.60
CA ASN A 86 -5.48 9.32 -7.28
C ASN A 86 -5.40 7.79 -7.41
N THR A 87 -6.39 7.09 -6.88
CA THR A 87 -6.46 5.63 -7.00
C THR A 87 -6.65 5.18 -8.45
N ILE A 88 -7.50 5.87 -9.20
CA ILE A 88 -7.71 5.59 -10.63
C ILE A 88 -6.41 5.84 -11.42
N ASN A 89 -5.70 6.92 -11.15
CA ASN A 89 -4.43 7.23 -11.80
C ASN A 89 -3.36 6.18 -11.49
N LEU A 90 -3.24 5.76 -10.22
CA LEU A 90 -2.39 4.65 -9.82
C LEU A 90 -2.72 3.37 -10.61
N LEU A 91 -3.99 3.01 -10.72
CA LEU A 91 -4.40 1.82 -11.48
C LEU A 91 -4.10 1.96 -12.97
N LYS A 92 -4.32 3.14 -13.55
CA LYS A 92 -3.95 3.43 -14.95
C LYS A 92 -2.45 3.27 -15.16
N ASP A 93 -1.62 3.84 -14.27
CA ASP A 93 -0.17 3.68 -14.35
C ASP A 93 0.19 2.19 -14.28
N MET A 94 -0.29 1.47 -13.26
CA MET A 94 -0.03 0.03 -13.09
C MET A 94 -0.40 -0.80 -14.32
N PHE A 95 -1.57 -0.57 -14.91
CA PHE A 95 -2.05 -1.34 -16.07
C PHE A 95 -1.30 -1.02 -17.36
N THR A 96 -0.77 0.19 -17.50
CA THR A 96 -0.08 0.64 -18.71
C THR A 96 1.42 0.45 -18.69
N ARG A 97 2.03 0.19 -17.53
CA ARG A 97 3.47 0.01 -17.36
C ARG A 97 4.08 -1.08 -18.25
N PRO A 98 3.45 -2.26 -18.48
CA PRO A 98 4.02 -3.26 -19.38
C PRO A 98 4.25 -2.74 -20.79
N LYS A 99 3.43 -1.80 -21.28
CA LYS A 99 3.63 -1.17 -22.59
C LYS A 99 4.89 -0.27 -22.64
N LYS A 100 5.40 0.13 -21.48
CA LYS A 100 6.59 0.96 -21.31
C LYS A 100 7.81 0.13 -20.85
N ASN A 101 7.73 -1.19 -20.91
CA ASN A 101 8.74 -2.13 -20.39
C ASN A 101 9.06 -1.93 -18.90
N LEU A 102 8.07 -1.52 -18.11
CA LEU A 102 8.17 -1.36 -16.66
C LEU A 102 7.36 -2.45 -15.95
N PRO A 103 7.76 -2.83 -14.71
CA PRO A 103 6.99 -3.76 -13.90
C PRO A 103 5.56 -3.23 -13.65
N GLY A 104 4.56 -4.04 -13.95
CA GLY A 104 3.15 -3.69 -13.80
C GLY A 104 2.24 -4.73 -14.43
N GLY A 105 0.97 -4.41 -14.57
CA GLY A 105 -0.05 -5.27 -15.16
C GLY A 105 -1.35 -5.28 -14.38
N ILE A 106 -2.19 -6.27 -14.62
CA ILE A 106 -3.47 -6.46 -13.95
C ILE A 106 -3.27 -7.49 -12.83
N PRO A 107 -3.42 -7.12 -11.54
CA PRO A 107 -3.27 -8.06 -10.44
C PRO A 107 -4.52 -8.93 -10.28
N SER A 108 -4.35 -10.13 -9.67
CA SER A 108 -5.49 -10.94 -9.26
C SER A 108 -6.18 -10.35 -8.02
N TYR A 109 -5.38 -9.84 -7.07
CA TYR A 109 -5.88 -9.28 -5.81
C TYR A 109 -5.21 -7.94 -5.53
N ILE A 110 -6.01 -6.99 -5.02
CA ILE A 110 -5.54 -5.72 -4.49
C ILE A 110 -5.84 -5.69 -2.99
N ILE A 111 -4.85 -5.28 -2.20
CA ILE A 111 -4.96 -5.07 -0.75
C ILE A 111 -4.81 -3.56 -0.50
N PRO A 112 -5.90 -2.80 -0.54
CA PRO A 112 -5.87 -1.36 -0.30
C PRO A 112 -5.73 -1.04 1.19
N ASP A 113 -5.46 0.23 1.51
CA ASP A 113 -5.78 0.74 2.83
C ASP A 113 -7.30 0.81 3.04
N ASN A 114 -7.73 0.92 4.32
CA ASN A 114 -9.16 1.08 4.65
C ASN A 114 -9.71 2.48 4.29
N GLY A 115 -9.09 3.16 3.35
CA GLY A 115 -9.51 4.46 2.87
C GLY A 115 -10.93 4.45 2.29
N VAL A 116 -11.60 5.58 2.42
CA VAL A 116 -12.97 5.77 1.93
C VAL A 116 -13.05 5.64 0.41
N GLU A 117 -11.96 5.96 -0.28
CA GLU A 117 -11.80 5.90 -1.73
C GLU A 117 -12.00 4.48 -2.28
N PHE A 118 -11.63 3.44 -1.53
CA PHE A 118 -11.79 2.05 -1.95
C PHE A 118 -13.21 1.48 -1.77
N LYS A 119 -14.09 2.25 -1.14
CA LYS A 119 -15.53 1.91 -1.01
C LYS A 119 -16.38 2.52 -2.12
N ASN A 120 -15.77 3.21 -3.09
CA ASN A 120 -16.48 3.85 -4.17
C ASN A 120 -16.90 2.84 -5.23
N ASN A 121 -18.15 2.98 -5.70
CA ASN A 121 -18.74 2.10 -6.73
C ASN A 121 -17.93 2.12 -8.04
N THR A 122 -17.36 3.27 -8.43
CA THR A 122 -16.55 3.38 -9.65
C THR A 122 -15.34 2.48 -9.61
N LEU A 123 -14.62 2.45 -8.47
CA LEU A 123 -13.46 1.59 -8.29
C LEU A 123 -13.85 0.11 -8.30
N SER A 124 -14.96 -0.23 -7.64
CA SER A 124 -15.51 -1.60 -7.65
C SER A 124 -15.80 -2.06 -9.07
N HIS A 125 -16.45 -1.24 -9.88
CA HIS A 125 -16.72 -1.55 -11.29
C HIS A 125 -15.45 -1.70 -12.14
N ILE A 126 -14.42 -0.87 -11.92
CA ILE A 126 -13.13 -1.03 -12.60
C ILE A 126 -12.51 -2.38 -12.25
N CYS A 127 -12.50 -2.74 -10.98
CA CYS A 127 -11.93 -3.99 -10.50
C CYS A 127 -12.72 -5.21 -11.03
N GLU A 128 -14.05 -5.17 -10.98
CA GLU A 128 -14.94 -6.23 -11.52
C GLU A 128 -14.70 -6.45 -13.02
N ASN A 129 -14.68 -5.37 -13.81
CA ASN A 129 -14.45 -5.45 -15.26
C ASN A 129 -13.07 -6.03 -15.62
N ARG A 130 -12.10 -5.89 -14.73
CA ARG A 130 -10.74 -6.41 -14.90
C ARG A 130 -10.52 -7.73 -14.16
N LYS A 131 -11.57 -8.30 -13.53
CA LYS A 131 -11.50 -9.52 -12.70
C LYS A 131 -10.48 -9.42 -11.55
N ILE A 132 -10.39 -8.25 -10.96
CA ILE A 132 -9.54 -7.97 -9.80
C ILE A 132 -10.39 -8.11 -8.54
N THR A 133 -9.93 -8.91 -7.59
CA THR A 133 -10.60 -9.05 -6.28
C THR A 133 -9.97 -8.09 -5.27
N ILE A 134 -10.79 -7.23 -4.67
CA ILE A 134 -10.34 -6.36 -3.59
C ILE A 134 -10.40 -7.15 -2.28
N LEU A 135 -9.26 -7.30 -1.61
CA LEU A 135 -9.14 -7.90 -0.29
C LEU A 135 -9.07 -6.77 0.74
N PRO A 136 -10.14 -6.54 1.53
CA PRO A 136 -10.12 -5.48 2.54
C PRO A 136 -9.04 -5.78 3.58
N SER A 137 -8.24 -4.77 3.92
CA SER A 137 -7.31 -4.91 5.03
C SER A 137 -8.09 -4.98 6.34
N GLN A 138 -7.73 -5.94 7.22
CA GLN A 138 -8.41 -6.10 8.50
C GLN A 138 -8.10 -4.92 9.41
N LYS A 139 -9.13 -4.28 9.96
CA LYS A 139 -8.96 -3.20 10.93
C LYS A 139 -8.09 -3.68 12.11
N TYR A 140 -7.15 -2.86 12.51
CA TYR A 140 -6.26 -3.11 13.67
C TYR A 140 -5.27 -4.27 13.54
N ASN A 141 -4.97 -4.74 12.33
CA ASN A 141 -3.91 -5.73 12.13
C ASN A 141 -2.73 -5.07 11.39
N PRO A 142 -1.67 -4.64 12.09
CA PRO A 142 -0.53 -3.93 11.50
C PRO A 142 0.29 -4.80 10.51
N ASN A 143 0.00 -6.10 10.44
CA ASN A 143 0.73 -7.02 9.54
C ASN A 143 0.04 -7.23 8.18
N ASN A 144 -0.99 -6.44 7.84
CA ASN A 144 -1.75 -6.66 6.62
C ASN A 144 -1.00 -6.22 5.34
N LYS A 145 -0.09 -5.24 5.46
CA LYS A 145 0.66 -4.66 4.34
C LYS A 145 2.16 -4.49 4.66
N PRO A 146 2.85 -5.58 5.06
CA PRO A 146 4.22 -5.47 5.57
C PRO A 146 5.22 -4.99 4.52
N HIS A 147 4.90 -5.16 3.23
CA HIS A 147 5.83 -4.88 2.14
C HIS A 147 5.84 -3.40 1.78
N ILE A 148 4.67 -2.80 1.66
CA ILE A 148 4.55 -1.38 1.35
C ILE A 148 4.91 -0.51 2.56
N GLU A 149 4.55 -0.92 3.78
CA GLU A 149 4.98 -0.24 5.01
C GLU A 149 6.50 -0.22 5.12
N ARG A 150 7.15 -1.34 4.84
CA ARG A 150 8.62 -1.43 4.84
C ARG A 150 9.25 -0.59 3.74
N PHE A 151 8.63 -0.53 2.56
CA PHE A 151 9.09 0.34 1.48
C PHE A 151 9.08 1.80 1.92
N PHE A 152 7.98 2.32 2.44
CA PHE A 152 7.90 3.69 2.92
C PHE A 152 8.89 3.98 4.03
N PHE A 153 9.08 3.07 4.97
CA PHE A 153 10.09 3.22 6.02
C PHE A 153 11.49 3.45 5.45
N PHE A 154 11.93 2.62 4.49
CA PHE A 154 13.24 2.78 3.86
C PHE A 154 13.31 4.01 2.95
N PHE A 155 12.26 4.28 2.21
CA PHE A 155 12.18 5.44 1.32
C PHE A 155 12.40 6.73 2.11
N PHE A 156 11.70 6.90 3.23
CA PHE A 156 11.89 8.08 4.10
C PHE A 156 13.26 8.12 4.74
N PHE A 157 13.74 6.99 5.25
CA PHE A 157 15.06 6.92 5.85
C PHE A 157 16.15 7.37 4.88
N CYS A 158 16.08 7.02 3.61
CA CYS A 158 17.01 7.46 2.58
C CYS A 158 16.84 8.95 2.24
N CYS A 159 15.60 9.47 2.19
CA CYS A 159 15.34 10.86 1.83
C CYS A 159 15.68 11.86 2.94
N THR A 160 15.68 11.45 4.21
CA THR A 160 15.98 12.33 5.35
C THR A 160 17.47 12.42 5.69
N ASN A 161 18.32 11.58 5.08
CA ASN A 161 19.77 11.54 5.31
C ASN A 161 20.59 12.11 4.13
N ILE A 162 19.94 12.88 3.24
CA ILE A 162 20.57 13.70 2.21
C ILE A 162 20.45 15.16 2.62
#